data_79970f2739337e88c0aae742f4102318
#
_entry.id   79970f2739337e88c0aae742f4102318
#
_cell.length_a   1.000
_cell.length_b   1.000
_cell.length_c   1.000
_cell.angle_alpha   90.00
_cell.angle_beta   90.00
_cell.angle_gamma   90.00
#
_symmetry.space_group_name_H-M   'P 1'
#
loop_
_entity.id
_entity.type
_entity.pdbx_description
1 polymer ?
#
loop_
_entity_poly.entity_id
_entity_poly.type
_entity_poly.pdbx_seq_one_letter_code
_entity_poly.pdbx_strand_id
1 'polypeptide(L)'
;MKDEIEAQVQEMLSEGLIQPSSSSFSSPILLVKKKDGSYRFCVDFRHLNALTRKSKFPVPVFDQLMDELAHAKWFSTLDLRAGFHQILLHPGEEFKTAFQTHLGQYEFRVMAFGLTGAPGAF
;
A
#
# COMPACT_ATOMS: atom_id res chain seq x y z
N MET A 1 -10.84 -5.71 -18.47
CA MET A 1 -10.63 -5.51 -17.02
C MET A 1 -9.98 -6.73 -16.36
N LYS A 2 -10.41 -7.95 -16.68
CA LYS A 2 -9.77 -9.17 -16.13
C LYS A 2 -8.30 -9.28 -16.52
N ASP A 3 -7.98 -9.00 -17.78
CA ASP A 3 -6.59 -9.06 -18.30
C ASP A 3 -5.67 -8.08 -17.56
N GLU A 4 -6.17 -6.91 -17.21
CA GLU A 4 -5.42 -5.91 -16.44
C GLU A 4 -5.15 -6.38 -15.00
N ILE A 5 -6.15 -7.02 -14.37
CA ILE A 5 -5.99 -7.62 -13.04
C ILE A 5 -4.94 -8.74 -13.12
N GLU A 6 -5.01 -9.61 -14.12
CA GLU A 6 -4.05 -10.69 -14.32
C GLU A 6 -2.61 -10.16 -14.48
N ALA A 7 -2.45 -9.15 -15.34
CA ALA A 7 -1.13 -8.55 -15.58
C ALA A 7 -0.53 -7.96 -14.30
N GLN A 8 -1.30 -7.19 -13.55
CA GLN A 8 -0.82 -6.57 -12.30
C GLN A 8 -0.58 -7.59 -11.20
N VAL A 9 -1.40 -8.63 -11.08
CA VAL A 9 -1.17 -9.73 -10.12
C VAL A 9 0.11 -10.49 -10.47
N GLN A 10 0.34 -10.81 -11.74
CA GLN A 10 1.56 -11.51 -12.16
C GLN A 10 2.81 -10.66 -11.92
N GLU A 11 2.75 -9.36 -12.18
CA GLU A 11 3.83 -8.44 -11.88
C GLU A 11 4.16 -8.43 -10.38
N MET A 12 3.17 -8.27 -9.52
CA MET A 12 3.36 -8.29 -8.06
C MET A 12 3.89 -9.64 -7.55
N LEU A 13 3.44 -10.75 -8.12
CA LEU A 13 3.98 -12.08 -7.80
C LEU A 13 5.44 -12.21 -8.18
N SER A 14 5.82 -11.75 -9.38
CA SER A 14 7.20 -11.81 -9.87
C SER A 14 8.15 -10.95 -9.03
N GLU A 15 7.67 -9.83 -8.52
CA GLU A 15 8.43 -8.94 -7.64
C GLU A 15 8.46 -9.40 -6.17
N GLY A 16 7.72 -10.45 -5.82
CA GLY A 16 7.65 -10.97 -4.46
C GLY A 16 6.86 -10.08 -3.49
N LEU A 17 5.99 -9.20 -3.99
CA LEU A 17 5.17 -8.29 -3.18
C LEU A 17 3.96 -8.98 -2.58
N ILE A 18 3.43 -9.98 -3.27
CA ILE A 18 2.29 -10.79 -2.84
C ILE A 18 2.63 -12.27 -2.93
N GLN A 19 1.82 -13.08 -2.27
CA GLN A 19 1.89 -14.54 -2.31
C GLN A 19 0.47 -15.13 -2.28
N PRO A 20 0.28 -16.38 -2.75
CA PRO A 20 -1.00 -17.08 -2.58
C PRO A 20 -1.40 -17.17 -1.11
N SER A 21 -2.70 -17.07 -0.82
CA SER A 21 -3.24 -17.05 0.53
C SER A 21 -4.36 -18.05 0.71
N SER A 22 -4.40 -18.66 1.90
CA SER A 22 -5.53 -19.45 2.39
C SER A 22 -6.23 -18.78 3.57
N SER A 23 -6.02 -17.47 3.75
CA SER A 23 -6.58 -16.69 4.85
C SER A 23 -8.11 -16.68 4.84
N SER A 24 -8.70 -16.60 6.04
CA SER A 24 -10.13 -16.32 6.20
C SER A 24 -10.49 -14.85 5.96
N PHE A 25 -9.50 -13.95 5.96
CA PHE A 25 -9.68 -12.56 5.53
C PHE A 25 -9.79 -12.49 4.02
N SER A 26 -10.63 -11.60 3.52
CA SER A 26 -10.76 -11.37 2.08
C SER A 26 -11.29 -9.97 1.84
N SER A 27 -10.44 -9.13 1.29
CA SER A 27 -10.82 -7.78 0.88
C SER A 27 -11.12 -7.74 -0.62
N PRO A 28 -12.14 -6.97 -1.06
CA PRO A 28 -12.42 -6.82 -2.48
C PRO A 28 -11.38 -5.95 -3.16
N ILE A 29 -11.26 -6.12 -4.46
CA ILE A 29 -10.36 -5.31 -5.29
C ILE A 29 -11.14 -4.34 -6.16
N LEU A 30 -10.50 -3.23 -6.51
CA LEU A 30 -11.02 -2.20 -7.40
C LEU A 30 -9.95 -1.86 -8.44
N LEU A 31 -10.37 -1.65 -9.67
CA LEU A 31 -9.55 -1.00 -10.69
C LEU A 31 -9.99 0.45 -10.85
N VAL A 32 -9.09 1.37 -10.58
CA VAL A 32 -9.34 2.81 -10.72
C VAL A 32 -8.60 3.32 -11.95
N LYS A 33 -9.36 3.91 -12.88
CA LYS A 33 -8.79 4.49 -14.09
C LYS A 33 -8.02 5.76 -13.77
N LYS A 34 -6.75 5.84 -14.21
CA LYS A 34 -5.92 7.03 -14.10
C LYS A 34 -6.22 8.01 -15.24
N LYS A 35 -5.71 9.24 -15.11
CA LYS A 35 -5.85 10.28 -16.13
C LYS A 35 -5.19 9.91 -17.46
N ASP A 36 -4.13 9.11 -17.42
CA ASP A 36 -3.40 8.63 -18.61
C ASP A 36 -4.07 7.43 -19.31
N GLY A 37 -5.24 7.01 -18.82
CA GLY A 37 -5.98 5.87 -19.35
C GLY A 37 -5.59 4.51 -18.80
N SER A 38 -4.49 4.41 -18.06
CA SER A 38 -4.10 3.18 -17.36
C SER A 38 -4.96 2.94 -16.12
N TYR A 39 -4.83 1.75 -15.53
CA TYR A 39 -5.57 1.38 -14.33
C TYR A 39 -4.63 1.22 -13.13
N ARG A 40 -5.13 1.64 -11.96
CA ARG A 40 -4.50 1.36 -10.68
C ARG A 40 -5.25 0.21 -10.02
N PHE A 41 -4.51 -0.82 -9.64
CA PHE A 41 -5.03 -1.91 -8.82
C PHE A 41 -5.10 -1.44 -7.36
N CYS A 42 -6.27 -1.49 -6.77
CA CYS A 42 -6.50 -1.10 -5.39
C CYS A 42 -7.20 -2.23 -4.65
N VAL A 43 -6.83 -2.45 -3.39
CA VAL A 43 -7.54 -3.33 -2.48
C VAL A 43 -8.34 -2.48 -1.51
N ASP A 44 -9.60 -2.82 -1.30
CA ASP A 44 -10.46 -2.11 -0.36
C ASP A 44 -10.25 -2.61 1.06
N PHE A 45 -9.35 -1.95 1.78
CA PHE A 45 -9.02 -2.29 3.16
C PHE A 45 -9.87 -1.55 4.20
N ARG A 46 -10.99 -0.93 3.82
CA ARG A 46 -11.81 -0.17 4.79
C ARG A 46 -12.24 -1.01 5.99
N HIS A 47 -12.62 -2.26 5.77
CA HIS A 47 -13.01 -3.16 6.85
C HIS A 47 -11.80 -3.50 7.76
N LEU A 48 -10.66 -3.86 7.17
CA LEU A 48 -9.43 -4.12 7.92
C LEU A 48 -8.97 -2.88 8.69
N ASN A 49 -9.02 -1.70 8.05
CA ASN A 49 -8.65 -0.43 8.68
C ASN A 49 -9.51 -0.10 9.90
N ALA A 50 -10.79 -0.46 9.89
CA ALA A 50 -11.68 -0.28 11.03
C ALA A 50 -11.26 -1.12 12.27
N LEU A 51 -10.56 -2.24 12.04
CA LEU A 51 -10.05 -3.13 13.08
C LEU A 51 -8.60 -2.79 13.49
N THR A 52 -7.93 -1.91 12.76
CA THR A 52 -6.52 -1.58 12.95
C THR A 52 -6.36 -0.43 13.94
N ARG A 53 -5.41 -0.56 14.87
CA ARG A 53 -5.01 0.55 15.73
C ARG A 53 -4.25 1.59 14.91
N LYS A 54 -4.68 2.85 15.02
CA LYS A 54 -4.01 3.95 14.34
C LYS A 54 -2.69 4.28 15.01
N SER A 55 -1.67 4.61 14.21
CA SER A 55 -0.40 5.12 14.71
C SER A 55 -0.62 6.44 15.48
N LYS A 56 0.05 6.56 16.63
CA LYS A 56 0.05 7.78 17.46
C LYS A 56 1.22 8.71 17.17
N PHE A 57 2.10 8.35 16.22
CA PHE A 57 3.21 9.22 15.85
C PHE A 57 2.69 10.50 15.18
N PRO A 58 3.03 11.68 15.73
CA PRO A 58 2.58 12.93 15.15
C PRO A 58 3.24 13.16 13.79
N VAL A 59 2.44 13.59 12.82
CA VAL A 59 2.96 14.14 11.57
C VAL A 59 3.37 15.59 11.84
N PRO A 60 4.58 16.03 11.42
CA PRO A 60 4.98 17.44 11.60
C PRO A 60 3.99 18.40 10.97
N VAL A 61 3.70 19.50 11.66
CA VAL A 61 2.84 20.56 11.13
C VAL A 61 3.57 21.26 9.99
N PHE A 62 2.86 21.54 8.89
CA PHE A 62 3.42 22.17 7.70
C PHE A 62 4.16 23.50 8.02
N ASP A 63 3.59 24.35 8.87
CA ASP A 63 4.20 25.63 9.26
C ASP A 63 5.56 25.42 9.96
N GLN A 64 5.68 24.43 10.84
CA GLN A 64 6.95 24.11 11.50
C GLN A 64 8.01 23.65 10.49
N LEU A 65 7.63 22.83 9.51
CA LEU A 65 8.53 22.39 8.45
C LEU A 65 9.00 23.57 7.59
N MET A 66 8.11 24.51 7.28
CA MET A 66 8.45 25.72 6.52
C MET A 66 9.41 26.62 7.29
N ASP A 67 9.21 26.78 8.60
CA ASP A 67 10.10 27.56 9.46
C ASP A 67 11.51 26.97 9.51
N GLU A 68 11.64 25.66 9.63
CA GLU A 68 12.93 24.96 9.59
C GLU A 68 13.64 25.13 8.25
N LEU A 69 12.91 25.19 7.14
CA LEU A 69 13.45 25.36 5.80
C LEU A 69 13.79 26.82 5.44
N ALA A 70 13.28 27.79 6.19
CA ALA A 70 13.37 29.21 5.85
C ALA A 70 14.81 29.74 5.70
N HIS A 71 15.78 29.15 6.40
CA HIS A 71 17.19 29.53 6.37
C HIS A 71 18.05 28.63 5.49
N ALA A 72 17.49 27.61 4.88
CA ALA A 72 18.21 26.70 4.02
C ALA A 72 18.51 27.33 2.66
N LYS A 73 19.74 27.19 2.17
CA LYS A 73 20.18 27.67 0.85
C LYS A 73 20.15 26.58 -0.21
N TRP A 74 20.18 25.31 0.20
CA TRP A 74 20.22 24.15 -0.67
C TRP A 74 19.16 23.17 -0.23
N PHE A 75 18.46 22.58 -1.22
CA PHE A 75 17.41 21.60 -1.00
C PHE A 75 17.68 20.35 -1.82
N SER A 76 17.38 19.20 -1.25
CA SER A 76 17.37 17.92 -1.95
C SER A 76 15.99 17.29 -1.82
N THR A 77 15.51 16.72 -2.90
CA THR A 77 14.24 15.99 -2.93
C THR A 77 14.52 14.52 -3.19
N LEU A 78 13.96 13.66 -2.35
CA LEU A 78 13.97 12.21 -2.54
C LEU A 78 12.54 11.74 -2.74
N ASP A 79 12.32 11.01 -3.83
CA ASP A 79 11.06 10.32 -4.09
C ASP A 79 11.35 8.81 -4.18
N LEU A 80 10.87 8.05 -3.19
CA LEU A 80 11.09 6.62 -3.14
C LEU A 80 10.12 5.91 -4.07
N ARG A 81 10.64 5.22 -5.07
CA ARG A 81 9.83 4.39 -5.95
C ARG A 81 9.10 3.33 -5.15
N ALA A 82 7.75 3.28 -5.29
CA ALA A 82 6.89 2.33 -4.59
C ALA A 82 7.21 2.27 -3.08
N GLY A 83 7.30 3.44 -2.42
CA GLY A 83 7.83 3.57 -1.05
C GLY A 83 7.23 2.60 -0.04
N PHE A 84 5.90 2.42 -0.03
CA PHE A 84 5.24 1.48 0.89
C PHE A 84 5.67 0.03 0.65
N HIS A 85 5.91 -0.37 -0.59
CA HIS A 85 6.37 -1.72 -0.94
C HIS A 85 7.80 -2.02 -0.49
N GLN A 86 8.55 -1.04 -0.03
CA GLN A 86 9.89 -1.22 0.53
C GLN A 86 9.86 -1.63 2.01
N ILE A 87 8.69 -1.63 2.65
CA ILE A 87 8.52 -2.00 4.06
C ILE A 87 7.80 -3.35 4.12
N LEU A 88 8.43 -4.33 4.77
CA LEU A 88 7.82 -5.64 5.01
C LEU A 88 6.71 -5.53 6.05
N LEU A 89 5.66 -6.34 5.87
CA LEU A 89 4.69 -6.56 6.94
C LEU A 89 5.33 -7.38 8.06
N HIS A 90 4.81 -7.21 9.28
CA HIS A 90 5.24 -8.00 10.41
C HIS A 90 5.05 -9.50 10.10
N PRO A 91 6.07 -10.36 10.30
CA PRO A 91 5.95 -11.80 10.06
C PRO A 91 4.77 -12.41 10.81
N GLY A 92 3.97 -13.21 10.10
CA GLY A 92 2.77 -13.84 10.63
C GLY A 92 1.50 -12.97 10.58
N GLU A 93 1.59 -11.72 10.11
CA GLU A 93 0.45 -10.81 9.99
C GLU A 93 -0.01 -10.59 8.53
N GLU A 94 0.67 -11.17 7.56
CA GLU A 94 0.39 -11.00 6.13
C GLU A 94 -1.03 -11.45 5.76
N PHE A 95 -1.56 -12.47 6.45
CA PHE A 95 -2.88 -13.03 6.17
C PHE A 95 -4.02 -12.01 6.30
N LYS A 96 -3.84 -10.95 7.10
CA LYS A 96 -4.84 -9.89 7.29
C LYS A 96 -5.04 -9.06 6.03
N THR A 97 -4.03 -8.99 5.16
CA THR A 97 -4.08 -8.23 3.91
C THR A 97 -4.62 -9.03 2.72
N ALA A 98 -5.16 -10.19 2.97
CA ALA A 98 -5.67 -11.06 1.91
C ALA A 98 -6.77 -10.39 1.09
N PHE A 99 -6.70 -10.58 -0.20
CA PHE A 99 -7.67 -10.09 -1.17
C PHE A 99 -7.99 -11.17 -2.20
N GLN A 100 -9.16 -11.08 -2.79
CA GLN A 100 -9.63 -12.08 -3.74
C GLN A 100 -9.73 -11.50 -5.15
N THR A 101 -9.25 -12.28 -6.11
CA THR A 101 -9.39 -12.01 -7.55
C THR A 101 -10.07 -13.20 -8.22
N HIS A 102 -10.39 -13.07 -9.50
CA HIS A 102 -10.88 -14.21 -10.29
C HIS A 102 -9.82 -15.30 -10.51
N LEU A 103 -8.54 -15.02 -10.28
CA LEU A 103 -7.43 -15.99 -10.33
C LEU A 103 -7.26 -16.76 -9.03
N GLY A 104 -7.76 -16.24 -7.92
CA GLY A 104 -7.58 -16.82 -6.60
C GLY A 104 -7.39 -15.76 -5.53
N GLN A 105 -6.95 -16.21 -4.37
CA GLN A 105 -6.72 -15.37 -3.20
C GLN A 105 -5.23 -15.19 -2.97
N TYR A 106 -4.84 -13.95 -2.68
CA TYR A 106 -3.46 -13.55 -2.43
C TYR A 106 -3.39 -12.67 -1.19
N GLU A 107 -2.20 -12.54 -0.62
CA GLU A 107 -1.92 -11.65 0.50
C GLU A 107 -0.62 -10.88 0.26
N PHE A 108 -0.51 -9.69 0.83
CA PHE A 108 0.70 -8.89 0.74
C PHE A 108 1.78 -9.38 1.70
N ARG A 109 3.02 -9.32 1.24
CA ARG A 109 4.23 -9.51 2.06
C ARG A 109 4.82 -8.18 2.50
N VAL A 110 4.42 -7.10 1.86
CA VAL A 110 4.88 -5.73 2.08
C VAL A 110 3.70 -4.83 2.39
N MET A 111 3.99 -3.62 2.90
CA MET A 111 2.94 -2.63 3.10
C MET A 111 2.28 -2.25 1.77
N ALA A 112 0.96 -2.25 1.77
CA ALA A 112 0.15 -1.90 0.61
C ALA A 112 -0.48 -0.52 0.78
N PHE A 113 -0.79 0.14 -0.35
CA PHE A 113 -1.60 1.35 -0.35
C PHE A 113 -3.00 1.06 0.20
N GLY A 114 -3.52 1.99 0.97
CA GLY A 114 -4.84 1.88 1.58
C GLY A 114 -4.86 1.31 2.99
N LEU A 115 -3.73 0.81 3.50
CA LEU A 115 -3.60 0.41 4.91
C LEU A 115 -3.46 1.66 5.79
N THR A 116 -4.27 1.74 6.85
CA THR A 116 -4.33 2.92 7.72
C THR A 116 -3.03 3.19 8.47
N GLY A 117 -2.23 2.14 8.74
CA GLY A 117 -0.94 2.26 9.40
C GLY A 117 0.23 2.59 8.47
N ALA A 118 0.04 2.54 7.15
CA ALA A 118 1.12 2.69 6.19
C ALA A 118 1.81 4.07 6.24
N PRO A 119 1.09 5.21 6.30
CA PRO A 119 1.75 6.52 6.41
C PRO A 119 2.58 6.68 7.68
N GLY A 120 2.10 6.15 8.80
CA GLY A 120 2.79 6.25 10.08
C GLY A 120 4.04 5.37 10.19
N ALA A 121 4.07 4.23 9.48
CA ALA A 121 5.23 3.34 9.43
C ALA A 121 6.28 3.83 8.41
N PHE A 122 5.83 4.49 7.35
CA PHE A 122 6.69 5.03 6.31
C PHE A 122 7.33 6.35 6.72
#